data_9c2f60fb88b1081ed3326f7af3512e1f
#
_entry.id   9c2f60fb88b1081ed3326f7af3512e1f
#
_cell.length_a   1.000
_cell.length_b   1.000
_cell.length_c   1.000
_cell.angle_alpha   90.00
_cell.angle_beta   90.00
_cell.angle_gamma   90.00
#
_symmetry.space_group_name_H-M   'P 1'
#
loop_
_entity.id
_entity.type
_entity.pdbx_description
1 polymer ?
#
loop_
_entity_poly.entity_id
_entity_poly.type
_entity_poly.pdbx_seq_one_letter_code
_entity_poly.pdbx_strand_id
1 'polypeptide(L)'
;MTVLTGVTHRFVTVGGVRLHVAEAGAGEPVVLLHSFPEHWIAWRGVLPLLADRYRVICPDFRGAGQSDAPPTGYDTDTRVADLIGLFDALGLDQVRLVSHGWGAWTGFRLCLTAPERVRDHLAFNMIHPWPDQRRLVRQAWRFWYTACWEYPRVGRTVLRRWPALTRFLLRYWAGGPDVLPESVVADYADSNREPAIARAGEAMNWQFVRHDIPRLLLRRDRAARIDVPTKIVLGARDKVIRPGSVPATEHIPDLDIVIAPDCGHLIPEQRPDLVAAYLDTW
;
A
#
# COMPACT_ATOMS: atom_id res chain seq x y z
N MET A 1 -19.60 5.18 7.65
CA MET A 1 -18.59 5.84 6.81
C MET A 1 -18.06 7.07 7.52
N THR A 2 -16.76 7.16 7.70
CA THR A 2 -16.13 8.38 8.25
C THR A 2 -16.21 9.47 7.20
N VAL A 3 -16.95 10.54 7.47
CA VAL A 3 -17.02 11.72 6.60
C VAL A 3 -15.91 12.68 7.02
N LEU A 4 -14.99 12.97 6.13
CA LEU A 4 -13.94 13.97 6.33
C LEU A 4 -14.34 15.27 5.61
N THR A 5 -14.30 16.38 6.34
CA THR A 5 -14.58 17.69 5.76
C THR A 5 -13.53 18.02 4.68
N GLY A 6 -13.98 18.52 3.53
CA GLY A 6 -13.10 18.91 2.42
C GLY A 6 -12.64 17.75 1.54
N VAL A 7 -13.08 16.52 1.81
CA VAL A 7 -12.81 15.35 0.96
C VAL A 7 -14.01 15.10 0.05
N THR A 8 -13.75 15.01 -1.24
CA THR A 8 -14.74 14.60 -2.25
C THR A 8 -14.52 13.15 -2.64
N HIS A 9 -15.62 12.48 -2.99
CA HIS A 9 -15.62 11.09 -3.40
C HIS A 9 -16.15 10.95 -4.81
N ARG A 10 -15.43 10.22 -5.66
CA ARG A 10 -15.87 9.89 -7.00
C ARG A 10 -15.52 8.47 -7.39
N PHE A 11 -16.13 8.01 -8.45
CA PHE A 11 -15.83 6.71 -9.06
C PHE A 11 -15.30 6.91 -10.47
N VAL A 12 -14.22 6.21 -10.79
CA VAL A 12 -13.57 6.24 -12.11
C VAL A 12 -13.55 4.82 -12.66
N THR A 13 -14.06 4.63 -13.87
CA THR A 13 -14.04 3.30 -14.51
C THR A 13 -12.77 3.11 -15.30
N VAL A 14 -11.99 2.10 -14.95
CA VAL A 14 -10.73 1.74 -15.58
C VAL A 14 -10.77 0.25 -15.93
N GLY A 15 -10.57 -0.10 -17.20
CA GLY A 15 -10.57 -1.49 -17.64
C GLY A 15 -11.84 -2.27 -17.28
N GLY A 16 -12.99 -1.60 -17.19
CA GLY A 16 -14.28 -2.20 -16.80
C GLY A 16 -14.47 -2.36 -15.28
N VAL A 17 -13.54 -1.89 -14.46
CA VAL A 17 -13.63 -1.88 -12.98
C VAL A 17 -13.84 -0.45 -12.51
N ARG A 18 -14.82 -0.23 -11.66
CA ARG A 18 -15.12 1.06 -11.07
C ARG A 18 -14.30 1.23 -9.80
N LEU A 19 -13.31 2.13 -9.86
CA LEU A 19 -12.43 2.47 -8.73
C LEU A 19 -13.01 3.67 -7.97
N HIS A 20 -13.09 3.56 -6.67
CA HIS A 20 -13.39 4.67 -5.78
C HIS A 20 -12.14 5.52 -5.56
N VAL A 21 -12.32 6.83 -5.53
CA VAL A 21 -11.25 7.81 -5.28
C VAL A 21 -11.75 8.84 -4.28
N ALA A 22 -11.06 8.94 -3.14
CA ALA A 22 -11.18 10.07 -2.22
C ALA A 22 -10.16 11.14 -2.61
N GLU A 23 -10.59 12.39 -2.72
CA GLU A 23 -9.77 13.49 -3.25
C GLU A 23 -9.97 14.75 -2.43
N ALA A 24 -8.88 15.49 -2.17
CA ALA A 24 -8.89 16.76 -1.49
C ALA A 24 -7.84 17.71 -2.06
N GLY A 25 -8.08 19.02 -1.94
CA GLY A 25 -7.15 20.06 -2.35
C GLY A 25 -7.05 20.26 -3.85
N ALA A 26 -6.07 21.07 -4.26
CA ALA A 26 -5.78 21.42 -5.64
C ALA A 26 -4.27 21.66 -5.80
N GLY A 27 -3.76 21.62 -7.04
CA GLY A 27 -2.34 21.83 -7.34
C GLY A 27 -1.65 20.60 -7.90
N GLU A 28 -0.37 20.42 -7.54
CA GLU A 28 0.43 19.27 -7.99
C GLU A 28 -0.19 17.96 -7.50
N PRO A 29 -0.36 16.95 -8.37
CA PRO A 29 -1.00 15.70 -7.98
C PRO A 29 -0.09 14.82 -7.12
N VAL A 30 -0.63 14.41 -5.96
CA VAL A 30 -0.04 13.42 -5.05
C VAL A 30 -0.99 12.24 -4.94
N VAL A 31 -0.55 11.05 -5.31
CA VAL A 31 -1.34 9.82 -5.22
C VAL A 31 -0.91 9.01 -4.01
N LEU A 32 -1.86 8.67 -3.14
CA LEU A 32 -1.62 7.94 -1.89
C LEU A 32 -2.17 6.51 -2.01
N LEU A 33 -1.28 5.49 -2.03
CA LEU A 33 -1.65 4.09 -2.20
C LEU A 33 -1.65 3.35 -0.86
N HIS A 34 -2.81 2.88 -0.44
CA HIS A 34 -3.01 2.14 0.81
C HIS A 34 -2.47 0.70 0.76
N SER A 35 -2.33 0.07 1.92
CA SER A 35 -1.98 -1.33 2.08
C SER A 35 -3.22 -2.23 2.21
N PHE A 36 -3.01 -3.51 2.51
CA PHE A 36 -4.03 -4.46 2.93
C PHE A 36 -3.87 -4.75 4.45
N PRO A 37 -4.92 -4.84 5.23
CA PRO A 37 -6.36 -4.82 4.87
C PRO A 37 -7.00 -3.42 4.90
N GLU A 38 -6.24 -2.39 4.64
CA GLU A 38 -6.64 -0.98 4.64
C GLU A 38 -7.41 -0.59 3.36
N HIS A 39 -7.88 0.65 3.34
CA HIS A 39 -8.42 1.36 2.18
C HIS A 39 -8.09 2.86 2.30
N TRP A 40 -8.63 3.71 1.44
CA TRP A 40 -8.32 5.15 1.38
C TRP A 40 -8.27 5.87 2.73
N ILE A 41 -9.04 5.38 3.73
CA ILE A 41 -9.14 6.02 5.05
C ILE A 41 -7.82 5.94 5.85
N ALA A 42 -6.87 5.09 5.43
CA ALA A 42 -5.52 5.06 5.99
C ALA A 42 -4.82 6.43 5.88
N TRP A 43 -5.25 7.23 4.93
CA TRP A 43 -4.71 8.55 4.66
C TRP A 43 -5.50 9.70 5.31
N ARG A 44 -6.54 9.40 6.14
CA ARG A 44 -7.40 10.43 6.74
C ARG A 44 -6.64 11.48 7.57
N GLY A 45 -5.54 11.09 8.21
CA GLY A 45 -4.69 12.01 8.95
C GLY A 45 -3.71 12.80 8.06
N VAL A 46 -3.37 12.26 6.89
CA VAL A 46 -2.44 12.86 5.94
C VAL A 46 -3.15 13.86 5.02
N LEU A 47 -4.36 13.53 4.56
CA LEU A 47 -5.16 14.35 3.64
C LEU A 47 -5.22 15.83 4.04
N PRO A 48 -5.63 16.19 5.29
CA PRO A 48 -5.74 17.60 5.70
C PRO A 48 -4.39 18.31 5.78
N LEU A 49 -3.28 17.58 5.98
CA LEU A 49 -1.95 18.16 6.05
C LEU A 49 -1.38 18.52 4.67
N LEU A 50 -1.90 17.92 3.61
CA LEU A 50 -1.42 18.11 2.24
C LEU A 50 -2.38 18.93 1.38
N ALA A 51 -3.67 18.96 1.68
CA ALA A 51 -4.74 19.51 0.83
C ALA A 51 -4.60 21.01 0.53
N ASP A 52 -3.91 21.79 1.36
CA ASP A 52 -3.68 23.21 1.12
C ASP A 52 -2.65 23.47 -0.01
N ARG A 53 -1.84 22.45 -0.36
CA ARG A 53 -0.70 22.60 -1.29
C ARG A 53 -0.75 21.65 -2.48
N TYR A 54 -1.43 20.54 -2.33
CA TYR A 54 -1.45 19.46 -3.30
C TYR A 54 -2.88 19.05 -3.65
N ARG A 55 -3.05 18.55 -4.85
CA ARG A 55 -4.21 17.75 -5.21
C ARG A 55 -3.96 16.32 -4.75
N VAL A 56 -4.52 15.96 -3.60
CA VAL A 56 -4.30 14.66 -2.96
C VAL A 56 -5.35 13.66 -3.45
N ILE A 57 -4.91 12.52 -3.97
CA ILE A 57 -5.74 11.51 -4.61
C ILE A 57 -5.50 10.16 -3.91
N CYS A 58 -6.51 9.63 -3.26
CA CYS A 58 -6.46 8.38 -2.51
C CYS A 58 -7.40 7.34 -3.16
N PRO A 59 -6.94 6.56 -4.15
CA PRO A 59 -7.75 5.51 -4.73
C PRO A 59 -7.86 4.32 -3.78
N ASP A 60 -9.03 3.67 -3.78
CA ASP A 60 -9.15 2.30 -3.32
C ASP A 60 -8.73 1.35 -4.46
N PHE A 61 -7.83 0.44 -4.19
CA PHE A 61 -7.52 -0.61 -5.15
C PHE A 61 -8.76 -1.46 -5.47
N ARG A 62 -8.77 -2.10 -6.64
CA ARG A 62 -9.79 -3.13 -6.94
C ARG A 62 -9.92 -4.11 -5.78
N GLY A 63 -11.13 -4.38 -5.33
CA GLY A 63 -11.39 -5.29 -4.23
C GLY A 63 -11.05 -4.74 -2.85
N ALA A 64 -10.90 -3.43 -2.70
CA ALA A 64 -10.74 -2.77 -1.41
C ALA A 64 -11.72 -1.59 -1.28
N GLY A 65 -12.05 -1.24 -0.07
CA GLY A 65 -12.88 -0.10 0.26
C GLY A 65 -14.20 -0.09 -0.50
N GLN A 66 -14.41 0.95 -1.31
CA GLN A 66 -15.63 1.16 -2.10
C GLN A 66 -15.43 0.82 -3.59
N SER A 67 -14.24 0.36 -4.00
CA SER A 67 -14.00 -0.09 -5.37
C SER A 67 -14.68 -1.41 -5.68
N ASP A 68 -14.99 -1.62 -6.95
CA ASP A 68 -15.52 -2.91 -7.39
C ASP A 68 -14.56 -4.06 -7.09
N ALA A 69 -15.12 -5.22 -6.76
CA ALA A 69 -14.39 -6.44 -6.48
C ALA A 69 -14.68 -7.51 -7.56
N PRO A 70 -14.05 -7.40 -8.75
CA PRO A 70 -14.24 -8.36 -9.84
C PRO A 70 -13.80 -9.78 -9.41
N PRO A 71 -14.19 -10.83 -10.14
CA PRO A 71 -13.83 -12.20 -9.76
C PRO A 71 -12.34 -12.53 -9.88
N THR A 72 -11.59 -11.78 -10.71
CA THR A 72 -10.18 -12.02 -11.05
C THR A 72 -9.40 -10.71 -11.23
N GLY A 73 -8.08 -10.79 -11.52
CA GLY A 73 -7.23 -9.63 -11.82
C GLY A 73 -6.64 -8.98 -10.56
N TYR A 74 -6.17 -9.78 -9.61
CA TYR A 74 -5.59 -9.26 -8.36
C TYR A 74 -4.06 -9.37 -8.31
N ASP A 75 -3.42 -9.73 -9.41
CA ASP A 75 -1.97 -9.69 -9.55
C ASP A 75 -1.45 -8.23 -9.58
N THR A 76 -0.17 -8.07 -9.30
CA THR A 76 0.45 -6.75 -9.19
C THR A 76 0.46 -6.00 -10.52
N ASP A 77 0.66 -6.68 -11.65
CA ASP A 77 0.71 -6.04 -12.96
C ASP A 77 -0.67 -5.50 -13.37
N THR A 78 -1.75 -6.21 -13.02
CA THR A 78 -3.12 -5.69 -13.21
C THR A 78 -3.39 -4.45 -12.34
N ARG A 79 -2.92 -4.42 -11.09
CA ARG A 79 -3.07 -3.22 -10.22
C ARG A 79 -2.26 -2.03 -10.76
N VAL A 80 -1.09 -2.27 -11.35
CA VAL A 80 -0.31 -1.22 -12.04
C VAL A 80 -1.07 -0.69 -13.26
N ALA A 81 -1.68 -1.57 -14.07
CA ALA A 81 -2.50 -1.16 -15.19
C ALA A 81 -3.72 -0.31 -14.75
N ASP A 82 -4.34 -0.66 -13.63
CA ASP A 82 -5.40 0.17 -13.03
C ASP A 82 -4.92 1.57 -12.68
N LEU A 83 -3.73 1.69 -12.07
CA LEU A 83 -3.18 3.00 -11.72
C LEU A 83 -2.88 3.84 -12.96
N ILE A 84 -2.27 3.26 -13.98
CA ILE A 84 -2.00 3.95 -15.25
C ILE A 84 -3.32 4.43 -15.88
N GLY A 85 -4.31 3.54 -16.00
CA GLY A 85 -5.62 3.91 -16.52
C GLY A 85 -6.36 4.93 -15.66
N LEU A 86 -6.18 4.90 -14.34
CA LEU A 86 -6.70 5.92 -13.44
C LEU A 86 -6.04 7.27 -13.70
N PHE A 87 -4.72 7.31 -13.86
CA PHE A 87 -4.00 8.54 -14.18
C PHE A 87 -4.47 9.14 -15.49
N ASP A 88 -4.64 8.30 -16.52
CA ASP A 88 -5.17 8.75 -17.83
C ASP A 88 -6.57 9.33 -17.70
N ALA A 89 -7.47 8.63 -16.99
CA ALA A 89 -8.86 9.08 -16.79
C ALA A 89 -8.97 10.37 -15.95
N LEU A 90 -7.96 10.65 -15.10
CA LEU A 90 -7.89 11.85 -14.27
C LEU A 90 -7.11 13.01 -14.93
N GLY A 91 -6.52 12.77 -16.12
CA GLY A 91 -5.67 13.74 -16.81
C GLY A 91 -4.37 14.03 -16.08
N LEU A 92 -3.77 12.99 -15.45
CA LEU A 92 -2.51 13.09 -14.72
C LEU A 92 -1.37 12.57 -15.59
N ASP A 93 -0.52 13.43 -16.09
CA ASP A 93 0.65 13.03 -16.87
C ASP A 93 1.71 12.39 -15.96
N GLN A 94 2.03 13.04 -14.86
CA GLN A 94 3.01 12.60 -13.88
C GLN A 94 2.52 12.93 -12.47
N VAL A 95 2.82 12.08 -11.49
CA VAL A 95 2.38 12.23 -10.10
C VAL A 95 3.54 12.09 -9.12
N ARG A 96 3.44 12.71 -7.96
CA ARG A 96 4.19 12.31 -6.78
C ARG A 96 3.48 11.11 -6.17
N LEU A 97 4.24 10.05 -5.88
CA LEU A 97 3.67 8.79 -5.39
C LEU A 97 4.04 8.57 -3.93
N VAL A 98 3.04 8.45 -3.08
CA VAL A 98 3.18 8.05 -1.68
C VAL A 98 2.47 6.72 -1.49
N SER A 99 3.10 5.78 -0.80
CA SER A 99 2.56 4.43 -0.78
C SER A 99 2.93 3.68 0.50
N HIS A 100 2.07 2.77 0.94
CA HIS A 100 2.27 1.97 2.14
C HIS A 100 2.10 0.48 1.85
N GLY A 101 2.97 -0.36 2.39
CA GLY A 101 2.87 -1.81 2.33
C GLY A 101 2.60 -2.36 0.92
N TRP A 102 1.46 -3.00 0.70
CA TRP A 102 1.05 -3.52 -0.62
C TRP A 102 0.92 -2.43 -1.69
N GLY A 103 0.51 -1.22 -1.29
CA GLY A 103 0.53 -0.05 -2.16
C GLY A 103 1.96 0.29 -2.59
N ALA A 104 2.94 0.21 -1.68
CA ALA A 104 4.34 0.46 -2.00
C ALA A 104 4.92 -0.61 -2.93
N TRP A 105 4.56 -1.88 -2.76
CA TRP A 105 4.93 -2.92 -3.73
C TRP A 105 4.41 -2.61 -5.13
N THR A 106 3.14 -2.21 -5.23
CA THR A 106 2.54 -1.78 -6.50
C THR A 106 3.24 -0.54 -7.05
N GLY A 107 3.62 0.42 -6.18
CA GLY A 107 4.38 1.62 -6.54
C GLY A 107 5.75 1.29 -7.13
N PHE A 108 6.53 0.38 -6.54
CA PHE A 108 7.79 -0.08 -7.14
C PHE A 108 7.60 -0.70 -8.52
N ARG A 109 6.53 -1.49 -8.70
CA ARG A 109 6.20 -2.08 -9.99
C ARG A 109 5.78 -1.01 -11.01
N LEU A 110 5.04 0.01 -10.59
CA LEU A 110 4.69 1.16 -11.43
C LEU A 110 5.95 1.91 -11.88
N CYS A 111 6.89 2.20 -10.97
CA CYS A 111 8.16 2.84 -11.29
C CYS A 111 9.02 2.03 -12.27
N LEU A 112 8.89 0.69 -12.28
CA LEU A 112 9.56 -0.19 -13.25
C LEU A 112 8.85 -0.25 -14.61
N THR A 113 7.53 -0.06 -14.62
CA THR A 113 6.70 -0.27 -15.83
C THR A 113 6.47 1.03 -16.61
N ALA A 114 6.26 2.13 -15.88
CA ALA A 114 5.95 3.45 -16.42
C ALA A 114 6.64 4.55 -15.58
N PRO A 115 7.99 4.60 -15.57
CA PRO A 115 8.74 5.55 -14.76
C PRO A 115 8.41 7.01 -15.08
N GLU A 116 8.04 7.31 -16.32
CA GLU A 116 7.65 8.64 -16.79
C GLU A 116 6.37 9.17 -16.11
N ARG A 117 5.56 8.26 -15.55
CA ARG A 117 4.31 8.62 -14.84
C ARG A 117 4.54 8.98 -13.37
N VAL A 118 5.75 8.77 -12.86
CA VAL A 118 6.08 8.99 -11.45
C VAL A 118 7.25 9.95 -11.33
N ARG A 119 7.03 11.09 -10.69
CA ARG A 119 8.06 12.10 -10.43
C ARG A 119 9.03 11.64 -9.35
N ASP A 120 8.47 11.17 -8.25
CA ASP A 120 9.18 10.66 -7.08
C ASP A 120 8.31 9.63 -6.33
N HIS A 121 8.93 8.72 -5.58
CA HIS A 121 8.24 7.64 -4.87
C HIS A 121 8.63 7.59 -3.39
N LEU A 122 7.72 7.98 -2.51
CA LEU A 122 7.84 7.86 -1.06
C LEU A 122 7.12 6.57 -0.59
N ALA A 123 7.89 5.56 -0.22
CA ALA A 123 7.40 4.23 0.13
C ALA A 123 7.54 3.96 1.64
N PHE A 124 6.44 3.57 2.29
CA PHE A 124 6.42 3.23 3.71
C PHE A 124 6.33 1.72 3.93
N ASN A 125 7.17 1.19 4.82
CA ASN A 125 7.08 -0.15 5.40
C ASN A 125 6.95 -1.28 4.35
N MET A 126 7.77 -1.25 3.29
CA MET A 126 7.85 -2.29 2.28
C MET A 126 9.29 -2.52 1.82
N ILE A 127 9.59 -3.74 1.39
CA ILE A 127 10.84 -4.08 0.70
C ILE A 127 10.77 -3.64 -0.77
N HIS A 128 11.90 -3.27 -1.35
CA HIS A 128 12.03 -3.07 -2.80
C HIS A 128 12.24 -4.41 -3.54
N PRO A 129 12.16 -4.47 -4.89
CA PRO A 129 12.29 -5.72 -5.68
C PRO A 129 13.63 -6.45 -5.58
N TRP A 130 14.65 -5.87 -4.95
CA TRP A 130 15.99 -6.46 -4.79
C TRP A 130 16.38 -6.67 -3.31
N PRO A 131 15.62 -7.47 -2.53
CA PRO A 131 15.91 -7.72 -1.12
C PRO A 131 17.13 -8.62 -0.95
N ASP A 132 17.73 -8.59 0.23
CA ASP A 132 18.66 -9.66 0.64
C ASP A 132 17.89 -10.98 0.80
N GLN A 133 18.04 -11.87 -0.17
CA GLN A 133 17.31 -13.14 -0.21
C GLN A 133 17.63 -14.04 1.02
N ARG A 134 18.88 -14.04 1.52
CA ARG A 134 19.25 -14.85 2.68
C ARG A 134 18.51 -14.35 3.92
N ARG A 135 18.40 -13.03 4.08
CA ARG A 135 17.61 -12.42 5.16
C ARG A 135 16.12 -12.68 4.99
N LEU A 136 15.59 -12.54 3.76
CA LEU A 136 14.19 -12.81 3.48
C LEU A 136 13.79 -14.23 3.88
N VAL A 137 14.53 -15.24 3.43
CA VAL A 137 14.28 -16.65 3.78
C VAL A 137 14.41 -16.89 5.28
N ARG A 138 15.46 -16.35 5.92
CA ARG A 138 15.66 -16.52 7.37
C ARG A 138 14.55 -15.88 8.21
N GLN A 139 13.90 -14.85 7.69
CA GLN A 139 12.82 -14.12 8.36
C GLN A 139 11.41 -14.56 7.91
N ALA A 140 11.31 -15.50 6.97
CA ALA A 140 10.02 -15.94 6.40
C ALA A 140 9.02 -16.42 7.47
N TRP A 141 9.52 -17.04 8.57
CA TRP A 141 8.67 -17.44 9.69
C TRP A 141 7.87 -16.29 10.33
N ARG A 142 8.31 -15.04 10.17
CA ARG A 142 7.61 -13.86 10.70
C ARG A 142 6.30 -13.58 9.98
N PHE A 143 6.17 -14.09 8.77
CA PHE A 143 4.97 -13.95 7.94
C PHE A 143 3.98 -15.11 8.15
N TRP A 144 4.10 -15.84 9.30
CA TRP A 144 3.22 -16.97 9.60
C TRP A 144 1.73 -16.66 9.49
N TYR A 145 1.35 -15.41 9.82
CA TYR A 145 -0.04 -14.95 9.80
C TYR A 145 -0.57 -14.74 8.38
N THR A 146 0.30 -14.51 7.40
CA THR A 146 -0.13 -14.32 6.01
C THR A 146 -0.76 -15.58 5.46
N ALA A 147 -0.32 -16.75 5.91
CA ALA A 147 -0.94 -18.03 5.58
C ALA A 147 -2.44 -18.07 5.89
N CYS A 148 -2.90 -17.30 6.90
CA CYS A 148 -4.31 -17.20 7.23
C CYS A 148 -5.14 -16.44 6.18
N TRP A 149 -4.49 -15.65 5.33
CA TRP A 149 -5.15 -14.82 4.32
C TRP A 149 -4.82 -15.23 2.88
N GLU A 150 -3.70 -15.90 2.67
CA GLU A 150 -3.19 -16.25 1.34
C GLU A 150 -3.87 -17.47 0.73
N TYR A 151 -4.19 -18.49 1.55
CA TYR A 151 -4.71 -19.74 1.00
C TYR A 151 -6.15 -19.62 0.51
N PRO A 152 -6.43 -20.05 -0.74
CA PRO A 152 -7.77 -20.07 -1.32
C PRO A 152 -8.80 -20.76 -0.42
N ARG A 153 -9.97 -20.15 -0.26
CA ARG A 153 -11.09 -20.52 0.63
C ARG A 153 -10.81 -20.31 2.12
N VAL A 154 -9.57 -20.45 2.58
CA VAL A 154 -9.20 -20.16 3.98
C VAL A 154 -9.21 -18.66 4.22
N GLY A 155 -8.50 -17.88 3.40
CA GLY A 155 -8.34 -16.45 3.55
C GLY A 155 -9.68 -15.72 3.62
N ARG A 156 -10.55 -15.92 2.63
CA ARG A 156 -11.89 -15.30 2.61
C ARG A 156 -12.75 -15.74 3.79
N THR A 157 -12.57 -16.97 4.28
CA THR A 157 -13.31 -17.47 5.45
C THR A 157 -12.84 -16.79 6.72
N VAL A 158 -11.54 -16.65 6.89
CA VAL A 158 -10.92 -15.96 8.03
C VAL A 158 -11.34 -14.49 8.07
N LEU A 159 -11.20 -13.78 6.96
CA LEU A 159 -11.59 -12.36 6.86
C LEU A 159 -13.06 -12.15 7.22
N ARG A 160 -13.94 -13.02 6.74
CA ARG A 160 -15.39 -12.91 6.96
C ARG A 160 -15.85 -13.30 8.35
N ARG A 161 -15.32 -14.41 8.88
CA ARG A 161 -15.85 -15.05 10.10
C ARG A 161 -15.05 -14.75 11.35
N TRP A 162 -13.79 -14.35 11.20
CA TRP A 162 -12.88 -14.06 12.33
C TRP A 162 -12.29 -12.66 12.28
N PRO A 163 -13.13 -11.61 12.25
CA PRO A 163 -12.63 -10.21 12.21
C PRO A 163 -11.75 -9.87 13.41
N ALA A 164 -11.88 -10.62 14.51
CA ALA A 164 -11.00 -10.49 15.67
C ALA A 164 -9.52 -10.73 15.33
N LEU A 165 -9.21 -11.61 14.38
CA LEU A 165 -7.82 -11.82 13.92
C LEU A 165 -7.33 -10.58 13.17
N THR A 166 -8.13 -10.01 12.28
CA THR A 166 -7.77 -8.78 11.55
C THR A 166 -7.55 -7.63 12.54
N ARG A 167 -8.43 -7.44 13.51
CA ARG A 167 -8.28 -6.44 14.58
C ARG A 167 -7.01 -6.66 15.41
N PHE A 168 -6.74 -7.91 15.78
CA PHE A 168 -5.50 -8.25 16.50
C PHE A 168 -4.26 -7.91 15.68
N LEU A 169 -4.21 -8.27 14.41
CA LEU A 169 -3.05 -8.03 13.55
C LEU A 169 -2.83 -6.53 13.31
N LEU A 170 -3.87 -5.75 13.06
CA LEU A 170 -3.76 -4.29 12.94
C LEU A 170 -3.12 -3.66 14.18
N ARG A 171 -3.58 -4.04 15.38
CA ARG A 171 -2.99 -3.55 16.62
C ARG A 171 -1.56 -4.05 16.86
N TYR A 172 -1.31 -5.31 16.50
CA TYR A 172 0.03 -5.89 16.59
C TYR A 172 1.03 -5.17 15.68
N TRP A 173 0.62 -4.82 14.46
CA TRP A 173 1.44 -4.07 13.51
C TRP A 173 1.62 -2.60 13.91
N ALA A 174 0.59 -1.99 14.44
CA ALA A 174 0.67 -0.64 14.98
C ALA A 174 1.59 -0.54 16.22
N GLY A 175 1.96 -1.65 16.83
CA GLY A 175 2.85 -1.68 17.98
C GLY A 175 2.15 -1.68 19.35
N GLY A 176 0.83 -1.65 19.38
CA GLY A 176 0.06 -1.73 20.62
C GLY A 176 -1.45 -1.59 20.42
N PRO A 177 -2.25 -1.93 21.44
CA PRO A 177 -3.72 -1.91 21.36
C PRO A 177 -4.30 -0.51 21.21
N ASP A 178 -3.63 0.51 21.77
CA ASP A 178 -4.17 1.88 21.89
C ASP A 178 -3.59 2.84 20.84
N VAL A 179 -2.80 2.33 19.88
CA VAL A 179 -2.13 3.15 18.86
C VAL A 179 -3.12 3.61 17.78
N LEU A 180 -4.08 2.75 17.43
CA LEU A 180 -5.14 3.06 16.48
C LEU A 180 -6.47 3.21 17.19
N PRO A 181 -7.31 4.20 16.82
CA PRO A 181 -8.67 4.29 17.29
C PRO A 181 -9.47 3.02 16.99
N GLU A 182 -10.28 2.56 17.96
CA GLU A 182 -11.12 1.36 17.77
C GLU A 182 -12.03 1.46 16.54
N SER A 183 -12.59 2.65 16.30
CA SER A 183 -13.44 2.90 15.13
C SER A 183 -12.74 2.62 13.81
N VAL A 184 -11.44 2.91 13.72
CA VAL A 184 -10.61 2.66 12.52
C VAL A 184 -10.29 1.18 12.37
N VAL A 185 -9.90 0.54 13.47
CA VAL A 185 -9.65 -0.92 13.49
C VAL A 185 -10.90 -1.69 13.12
N ALA A 186 -12.06 -1.23 13.61
CA ALA A 186 -13.35 -1.81 13.27
C ALA A 186 -13.70 -1.60 11.80
N ASP A 187 -13.50 -0.40 11.27
CA ASP A 187 -13.81 -0.08 9.87
C ASP A 187 -13.02 -0.97 8.90
N TYR A 188 -11.72 -1.13 9.11
CA TYR A 188 -10.90 -2.05 8.32
C TYR A 188 -11.33 -3.50 8.46
N ALA A 189 -11.58 -3.96 9.69
CA ALA A 189 -11.98 -5.35 9.91
C ALA A 189 -13.35 -5.65 9.31
N ASP A 190 -14.30 -4.72 9.42
CA ASP A 190 -15.68 -4.93 8.96
C ASP A 190 -15.81 -4.77 7.44
N SER A 191 -15.08 -3.84 6.81
CA SER A 191 -15.03 -3.73 5.34
C SER A 191 -14.53 -5.02 4.68
N ASN A 192 -13.56 -5.68 5.29
CA ASN A 192 -13.01 -6.95 4.80
C ASN A 192 -13.92 -8.18 5.05
N ARG A 193 -15.08 -8.02 5.72
CA ARG A 193 -16.08 -9.10 5.89
C ARG A 193 -17.03 -9.21 4.71
N GLU A 194 -17.13 -8.18 3.88
CA GLU A 194 -17.95 -8.22 2.68
C GLU A 194 -17.48 -9.38 1.77
N PRO A 195 -18.36 -10.28 1.29
CA PRO A 195 -17.96 -11.49 0.57
C PRO A 195 -17.06 -11.24 -0.65
N ALA A 196 -17.32 -10.19 -1.40
CA ALA A 196 -16.54 -9.85 -2.59
C ALA A 196 -15.15 -9.30 -2.21
N ILE A 197 -15.09 -8.43 -1.19
CA ILE A 197 -13.84 -7.85 -0.68
C ILE A 197 -12.97 -8.94 -0.03
N ALA A 198 -13.54 -9.82 0.78
CA ALA A 198 -12.82 -10.93 1.38
C ALA A 198 -12.20 -11.87 0.33
N ARG A 199 -12.94 -12.16 -0.75
CA ARG A 199 -12.42 -12.93 -1.89
C ARG A 199 -11.27 -12.19 -2.58
N ALA A 200 -11.42 -10.89 -2.78
CA ALA A 200 -10.42 -10.03 -3.40
C ALA A 200 -9.12 -9.98 -2.57
N GLY A 201 -9.23 -9.77 -1.26
CA GLY A 201 -8.09 -9.77 -0.35
C GLY A 201 -7.34 -11.10 -0.36
N GLU A 202 -8.07 -12.24 -0.29
CA GLU A 202 -7.47 -13.57 -0.45
C GLU A 202 -6.76 -13.71 -1.79
N ALA A 203 -7.43 -13.32 -2.89
CA ALA A 203 -6.88 -13.46 -4.22
C ALA A 203 -5.62 -12.62 -4.43
N MET A 204 -5.59 -11.38 -3.91
CA MET A 204 -4.42 -10.51 -3.97
C MET A 204 -3.21 -11.14 -3.25
N ASN A 205 -3.41 -11.61 -2.02
CA ASN A 205 -2.33 -12.27 -1.26
C ASN A 205 -1.86 -13.55 -1.96
N TRP A 206 -2.78 -14.38 -2.48
CA TRP A 206 -2.44 -15.59 -3.22
C TRP A 206 -1.68 -15.32 -4.52
N GLN A 207 -2.04 -14.27 -5.27
CA GLN A 207 -1.33 -13.87 -6.48
C GLN A 207 0.10 -13.43 -6.16
N PHE A 208 0.33 -12.72 -5.06
CA PHE A 208 1.67 -12.37 -4.62
C PHE A 208 2.53 -13.63 -4.35
N VAL A 209 1.97 -14.61 -3.64
CA VAL A 209 2.67 -15.88 -3.37
C VAL A 209 3.02 -16.62 -4.66
N ARG A 210 2.13 -16.59 -5.64
CA ARG A 210 2.32 -17.33 -6.91
C ARG A 210 3.20 -16.64 -7.93
N HIS A 211 3.21 -15.31 -7.95
CA HIS A 211 3.88 -14.54 -9.00
C HIS A 211 5.04 -13.70 -8.47
N ASP A 212 4.82 -12.92 -7.41
CA ASP A 212 5.82 -11.99 -6.93
C ASP A 212 6.92 -12.68 -6.09
N ILE A 213 6.57 -13.62 -5.20
CA ILE A 213 7.58 -14.38 -4.44
C ILE A 213 8.52 -15.17 -5.36
N PRO A 214 8.04 -15.97 -6.36
CA PRO A 214 8.93 -16.62 -7.32
C PRO A 214 9.76 -15.62 -8.14
N ARG A 215 9.19 -14.47 -8.50
CA ARG A 215 9.91 -13.40 -9.20
C ARG A 215 11.09 -12.89 -8.38
N LEU A 216 10.87 -12.62 -7.08
CA LEU A 216 11.90 -12.22 -6.13
C LEU A 216 12.98 -13.30 -5.96
N LEU A 217 12.58 -14.55 -5.70
CA LEU A 217 13.51 -15.66 -5.45
C LEU A 217 14.35 -16.03 -6.67
N LEU A 218 13.76 -15.97 -7.85
CA LEU A 218 14.43 -16.22 -9.14
C LEU A 218 15.16 -14.99 -9.69
N ARG A 219 15.16 -13.87 -8.96
CA ARG A 219 15.81 -12.61 -9.35
C ARG A 219 15.45 -12.17 -10.77
N ARG A 220 14.16 -12.26 -11.14
CA ARG A 220 13.73 -11.94 -12.51
C ARG A 220 13.94 -10.48 -12.87
N ASP A 221 13.99 -9.59 -11.87
CA ASP A 221 14.25 -8.16 -12.05
C ASP A 221 15.73 -7.78 -11.91
N ARG A 222 16.67 -8.75 -11.98
CA ARG A 222 18.11 -8.51 -11.79
C ARG A 222 18.74 -7.51 -12.76
N ALA A 223 18.15 -7.34 -13.95
CA ALA A 223 18.61 -6.39 -14.95
C ALA A 223 17.77 -5.11 -14.99
N ALA A 224 16.71 -5.04 -14.20
CA ALA A 224 15.84 -3.87 -14.13
C ALA A 224 16.39 -2.82 -13.16
N ARG A 225 15.99 -1.58 -13.36
CA ARG A 225 16.41 -0.43 -12.58
C ARG A 225 15.23 0.52 -12.39
N ILE A 226 15.15 1.18 -11.25
CA ILE A 226 14.25 2.29 -10.98
C ILE A 226 15.06 3.57 -10.98
N ASP A 227 14.84 4.42 -11.99
CA ASP A 227 15.48 5.73 -12.10
C ASP A 227 14.64 6.85 -11.44
N VAL A 228 13.45 6.52 -10.97
CA VAL A 228 12.59 7.40 -10.18
C VAL A 228 13.25 7.63 -8.81
N PRO A 229 13.49 8.88 -8.39
CA PRO A 229 13.94 9.19 -7.03
C PRO A 229 13.04 8.48 -6.00
N THR A 230 13.64 7.73 -5.09
CA THR A 230 12.88 6.84 -4.19
C THR A 230 13.33 7.01 -2.74
N LYS A 231 12.39 7.30 -1.86
CA LYS A 231 12.63 7.29 -0.42
C LYS A 231 11.84 6.17 0.23
N ILE A 232 12.53 5.31 0.99
CA ILE A 232 11.89 4.24 1.77
C ILE A 232 11.95 4.59 3.24
N VAL A 233 10.80 4.67 3.88
CA VAL A 233 10.71 4.94 5.32
C VAL A 233 10.24 3.69 6.05
N LEU A 234 11.03 3.25 7.03
CA LEU A 234 10.77 2.06 7.82
C LEU A 234 10.58 2.42 9.29
N GLY A 235 9.59 1.84 9.94
CA GLY A 235 9.41 2.02 11.37
C GLY A 235 10.48 1.27 12.17
N ALA A 236 11.11 1.94 13.15
CA ALA A 236 12.10 1.30 14.03
C ALA A 236 11.52 0.11 14.82
N ARG A 237 10.22 0.15 15.12
CA ARG A 237 9.47 -0.89 15.84
C ARG A 237 8.64 -1.80 14.92
N ASP A 238 8.83 -1.70 13.59
CA ASP A 238 8.09 -2.51 12.63
C ASP A 238 8.34 -4.01 12.88
N LYS A 239 7.24 -4.73 13.10
CA LYS A 239 7.26 -6.18 13.34
C LYS A 239 7.16 -7.00 12.06
N VAL A 240 6.83 -6.37 10.93
CA VAL A 240 6.67 -6.99 9.61
C VAL A 240 7.96 -6.80 8.80
N ILE A 241 8.27 -5.57 8.43
CA ILE A 241 9.45 -5.18 7.66
C ILE A 241 10.46 -4.52 8.60
N ARG A 242 11.43 -5.25 9.07
CA ARG A 242 12.46 -4.69 9.96
C ARG A 242 13.40 -3.74 9.24
N PRO A 243 13.82 -2.65 9.91
CA PRO A 243 15.00 -1.92 9.48
C PRO A 243 16.17 -2.89 9.24
N GLY A 244 16.93 -2.67 8.20
CA GLY A 244 18.02 -3.57 7.79
C GLY A 244 17.58 -4.81 6.99
N SER A 245 16.27 -5.05 6.78
CA SER A 245 15.78 -6.00 5.77
C SER A 245 15.76 -5.39 4.36
N VAL A 246 15.85 -4.07 4.28
CA VAL A 246 15.88 -3.30 3.04
C VAL A 246 17.29 -2.74 2.87
N PRO A 247 18.17 -3.40 2.10
CA PRO A 247 19.53 -2.91 1.86
C PRO A 247 19.51 -1.76 0.84
N ALA A 248 20.54 -0.92 0.86
CA ALA A 248 20.83 -0.08 -0.30
C ALA A 248 21.09 -0.95 -1.54
N THR A 249 20.73 -0.46 -2.71
CA THR A 249 20.88 -1.23 -3.96
C THR A 249 21.29 -0.31 -5.11
N GLU A 250 22.15 -0.80 -5.99
CA GLU A 250 22.52 -0.12 -7.24
C GLU A 250 21.38 -0.02 -8.27
N HIS A 251 20.34 -0.83 -8.07
CA HIS A 251 19.14 -0.83 -8.92
C HIS A 251 18.23 0.39 -8.70
N ILE A 252 18.45 1.15 -7.64
CA ILE A 252 17.77 2.44 -7.37
C ILE A 252 18.86 3.44 -6.99
N PRO A 253 19.46 4.15 -7.96
CA PRO A 253 20.60 5.01 -7.71
C PRO A 253 20.31 6.19 -6.80
N ASP A 254 19.10 6.74 -6.91
CA ASP A 254 18.61 7.82 -6.04
C ASP A 254 17.69 7.22 -4.97
N LEU A 255 18.28 6.40 -4.08
CA LEU A 255 17.59 5.75 -2.96
C LEU A 255 18.01 6.35 -1.63
N ASP A 256 17.04 6.91 -0.91
CA ASP A 256 17.17 7.29 0.49
C ASP A 256 16.39 6.30 1.38
N ILE A 257 17.04 5.77 2.43
CA ILE A 257 16.40 4.86 3.40
C ILE A 257 16.41 5.51 4.77
N VAL A 258 15.23 5.81 5.28
CA VAL A 258 15.03 6.50 6.56
C VAL A 258 14.38 5.56 7.56
N ILE A 259 14.85 5.61 8.81
CA ILE A 259 14.24 4.89 9.92
C ILE A 259 13.45 5.88 10.78
N ALA A 260 12.14 5.74 10.79
CA ALA A 260 11.26 6.53 11.65
C ALA A 260 11.30 5.99 13.08
N PRO A 261 11.83 6.78 14.05
CA PRO A 261 11.86 6.37 15.43
C PRO A 261 10.42 6.21 15.95
N ASP A 262 10.22 5.31 16.92
CA ASP A 262 8.94 5.11 17.61
C ASP A 262 7.75 4.65 16.75
N CYS A 263 7.94 4.37 15.46
CA CYS A 263 6.90 3.90 14.56
C CYS A 263 6.93 2.37 14.38
N GLY A 264 5.74 1.79 14.29
CA GLY A 264 5.51 0.39 13.87
C GLY A 264 5.37 0.27 12.36
N HIS A 265 4.53 -0.69 11.92
CA HIS A 265 4.30 -0.94 10.49
C HIS A 265 3.32 0.06 9.83
N LEU A 266 2.44 0.69 10.60
CA LEU A 266 1.37 1.55 10.08
C LEU A 266 1.74 3.04 10.20
N ILE A 267 2.89 3.45 9.64
CA ILE A 267 3.40 4.83 9.77
C ILE A 267 2.38 5.89 9.33
N PRO A 268 1.66 5.75 8.21
CA PRO A 268 0.68 6.76 7.80
C PRO A 268 -0.43 7.01 8.83
N GLU A 269 -0.79 5.99 9.56
CA GLU A 269 -1.78 6.04 10.62
C GLU A 269 -1.22 6.59 11.94
N GLN A 270 0.01 6.23 12.25
CA GLN A 270 0.67 6.58 13.52
C GLN A 270 1.22 8.00 13.51
N ARG A 271 1.80 8.42 12.40
CA ARG A 271 2.54 9.67 12.24
C ARG A 271 2.27 10.28 10.86
N PRO A 272 1.02 10.73 10.61
CA PRO A 272 0.67 11.42 9.36
C PRO A 272 1.52 12.68 9.12
N ASP A 273 2.00 13.32 10.20
CA ASP A 273 2.91 14.45 10.16
C ASP A 273 4.26 14.10 9.50
N LEU A 274 4.80 12.90 9.74
CA LEU A 274 6.02 12.45 9.06
C LEU A 274 5.81 12.24 7.57
N VAL A 275 4.65 11.76 7.15
CA VAL A 275 4.33 11.59 5.72
C VAL A 275 4.39 12.94 5.02
N ALA A 276 3.73 13.97 5.59
CA ALA A 276 3.75 15.32 5.06
C ALA A 276 5.18 15.91 5.04
N ALA A 277 5.90 15.80 6.16
CA ALA A 277 7.26 16.32 6.28
C ALA A 277 8.23 15.69 5.27
N TYR A 278 8.17 14.37 5.05
CA TYR A 278 9.03 13.71 4.07
C TYR A 278 8.67 14.05 2.63
N LEU A 279 7.40 14.30 2.33
CA LEU A 279 6.98 14.75 1.02
C LEU A 279 7.47 16.18 0.74
N ASP A 280 7.46 17.05 1.74
CA ASP A 280 7.86 18.46 1.61
C ASP A 280 9.38 18.66 1.48
N THR A 281 10.15 17.76 2.04
CA THR A 281 11.62 17.86 2.04
C THR A 281 12.26 17.17 0.84
N TRP A 282 11.46 16.79 -0.14
CA TRP A 282 11.94 15.98 -1.25
C TRP A 282 11.64 16.53 -2.65
#